data_e4324b97c915ff1abc01fdceff370444
#
_entry.id   e4324b97c915ff1abc01fdceff370444
#
_cell.length_a   1.000
_cell.length_b   1.000
_cell.length_c   1.000
_cell.angle_alpha   90.00
_cell.angle_beta   90.00
_cell.angle_gamma   90.00
#
_symmetry.space_group_name_H-M   'P 1'
#
loop_
_entity.id
_entity.type
_entity.pdbx_description
1 polymer ?
#
loop_
_entity_poly.entity_id
_entity_poly.type
_entity_poly.pdbx_seq_one_letter_code
_entity_poly.pdbx_strand_id
1 'polypeptide(L)' 'MINLDQKYESYVRNGTKKLRIDGIEERVRGYGYTDDGKDIDGYYLITDNYTLFYNREEQFLRMEALEEVSLAQ' A
#
# COMPACT_ATOMS: atom_id res chain seq x y z
N MET A 1 12.92 -0.43 11.04
CA MET A 1 11.98 -0.12 9.95
C MET A 1 11.86 -1.31 9.02
N ILE A 2 10.68 -1.60 8.56
CA ILE A 2 10.43 -2.74 7.70
C ILE A 2 11.15 -2.59 6.37
N ASN A 3 11.65 -3.67 5.86
CA ASN A 3 12.25 -3.68 4.53
C ASN A 3 11.15 -4.14 3.57
N LEU A 4 10.57 -3.17 2.86
CA LEU A 4 9.44 -3.45 1.99
C LEU A 4 9.79 -4.36 0.82
N ASP A 5 10.97 -4.20 0.23
CA ASP A 5 11.33 -5.03 -0.89
C ASP A 5 11.43 -6.48 -0.44
N GLN A 6 12.06 -6.71 0.68
CA GLN A 6 12.21 -8.06 1.18
C GLN A 6 10.86 -8.67 1.51
N LYS A 7 9.94 -7.88 2.01
CA LYS A 7 8.65 -8.42 2.44
C LYS A 7 7.64 -8.54 1.30
N TYR A 8 7.63 -7.59 0.36
CA TYR A 8 6.57 -7.53 -0.62
C TYR A 8 6.96 -7.69 -2.09
N GLU A 9 8.22 -7.52 -2.45
CA GLU A 9 8.58 -7.51 -3.85
C GLU A 9 8.14 -8.76 -4.60
N SER A 10 8.39 -9.91 -4.04
CA SER A 10 8.02 -11.16 -4.68
C SER A 10 6.52 -11.29 -4.79
N TYR A 11 5.79 -10.89 -3.76
CA TYR A 11 4.35 -11.00 -3.76
C TYR A 11 3.75 -10.10 -4.84
N VAL A 12 4.28 -8.87 -4.98
CA VAL A 12 3.77 -7.95 -5.95
C VAL A 12 4.08 -8.44 -7.37
N ARG A 13 5.30 -8.91 -7.58
CA ARG A 13 5.69 -9.37 -8.89
C ARG A 13 4.83 -10.55 -9.33
N ASN A 14 4.49 -11.43 -8.41
CA ASN A 14 3.71 -12.62 -8.74
C ASN A 14 2.21 -12.45 -8.55
N GLY A 15 1.78 -11.32 -8.02
CA GLY A 15 0.36 -11.06 -7.80
C GLY A 15 -0.27 -11.96 -6.75
N THR A 16 0.50 -12.38 -5.73
CA THR A 16 0.01 -13.38 -4.79
C THR A 16 -0.39 -12.85 -3.43
N LYS A 17 -0.10 -11.58 -3.12
CA LYS A 17 -0.47 -11.05 -1.81
C LYS A 17 -1.83 -10.38 -1.91
N LYS A 18 -2.78 -10.84 -1.12
CA LYS A 18 -4.13 -10.29 -1.14
C LYS A 18 -4.55 -9.87 0.26
N LEU A 19 -5.33 -8.81 0.33
CA LEU A 19 -5.88 -8.31 1.58
C LEU A 19 -7.38 -8.21 1.44
N ARG A 20 -8.10 -8.40 2.56
CA ARG A 20 -9.53 -8.31 2.51
C ARG A 20 -9.92 -6.93 3.02
N ILE A 21 -10.56 -6.12 2.19
CA ILE A 21 -10.98 -4.78 2.53
C ILE A 21 -12.47 -4.68 2.32
N ASP A 22 -13.21 -4.40 3.40
CA ASP A 22 -14.67 -4.34 3.36
C ASP A 22 -15.28 -5.59 2.75
N GLY A 23 -14.71 -6.73 3.07
CA GLY A 23 -15.23 -8.00 2.60
C GLY A 23 -14.82 -8.39 1.19
N ILE A 24 -14.05 -7.53 0.51
CA ILE A 24 -13.62 -7.81 -0.84
C ILE A 24 -12.12 -8.05 -0.85
N GLU A 25 -11.68 -9.11 -1.53
CA GLU A 25 -10.29 -9.43 -1.58
C GLU A 25 -9.61 -8.55 -2.61
N GLU A 26 -8.54 -7.88 -2.25
CA GLU A 26 -7.81 -7.00 -3.14
C GLU A 26 -6.34 -7.39 -3.20
N ARG A 27 -5.77 -7.37 -4.39
CA ARG A 27 -4.39 -7.76 -4.57
C ARG A 27 -3.48 -6.56 -4.29
N VAL A 28 -2.37 -6.79 -3.60
CA VAL A 28 -1.37 -5.76 -3.37
C VAL A 28 -0.56 -5.62 -4.66
N ARG A 29 -0.58 -4.43 -5.24
CA ARG A 29 0.05 -4.18 -6.52
C ARG A 29 1.31 -3.33 -6.44
N GLY A 30 1.54 -2.66 -5.33
CA GLY A 30 2.72 -1.83 -5.19
C GLY A 30 2.91 -1.39 -3.76
N TYR A 31 4.01 -0.72 -3.48
CA TYR A 31 4.31 -0.24 -2.14
C TYR A 31 5.37 0.85 -2.20
N GLY A 32 5.54 1.56 -1.10
CA GLY A 32 6.59 2.56 -1.00
C GLY A 32 6.68 3.08 0.41
N TYR A 33 7.73 3.84 0.68
CA TYR A 33 7.90 4.44 1.99
C TYR A 33 7.30 5.85 1.99
N THR A 34 6.84 6.30 3.16
CA THR A 34 6.43 7.68 3.35
C THR A 34 7.46 8.37 4.21
N ASP A 35 7.51 9.71 4.17
CA ASP A 35 8.44 10.42 5.03
C ASP A 35 7.79 11.73 5.50
N ASP A 36 8.42 12.36 6.50
CA ASP A 36 7.88 13.58 7.05
C ASP A 36 8.72 14.78 6.61
N GLY A 37 9.54 14.60 5.59
CA GLY A 37 10.42 15.67 5.12
C GLY A 37 11.85 15.51 5.62
N LYS A 38 12.08 14.66 6.60
CA LYS A 38 13.40 14.41 7.13
C LYS A 38 13.69 12.93 7.17
N ASP A 39 12.80 12.14 7.76
CA ASP A 39 13.03 10.71 7.92
C ASP A 39 11.83 9.93 7.45
N ILE A 40 12.03 8.67 7.16
CA ILE A 40 10.93 7.79 6.78
C ILE A 40 10.07 7.60 8.01
N ASP A 41 8.78 7.88 7.89
CA ASP A 41 7.86 7.77 9.02
C ASP A 41 6.84 6.64 8.85
N GLY A 42 6.88 5.92 7.77
CA GLY A 42 5.96 4.81 7.57
C GLY A 42 6.04 4.27 6.16
N TYR A 43 4.98 3.63 5.71
CA TYR A 43 4.95 3.08 4.35
C TYR A 43 3.51 2.97 3.87
N TYR A 44 3.35 2.67 2.59
CA TYR A 44 2.02 2.47 2.03
C TYR A 44 2.01 1.23 1.15
N LEU A 45 0.83 0.65 0.99
CA LEU A 45 0.60 -0.44 0.06
C LEU A 45 -0.48 0.01 -0.90
N ILE A 46 -0.35 -0.33 -2.17
CA ILE A 46 -1.34 0.00 -3.17
C ILE A 46 -2.04 -1.30 -3.57
N THR A 47 -3.36 -1.29 -3.52
CA THR A 47 -4.14 -2.45 -3.94
C THR A 47 -4.89 -2.09 -5.21
N ASP A 48 -5.82 -2.94 -5.63
CA ASP A 48 -6.57 -2.66 -6.85
C ASP A 48 -7.39 -1.37 -6.74
N ASN A 49 -7.90 -1.04 -5.58
CA ASN A 49 -8.78 0.12 -5.41
C ASN A 49 -8.37 1.12 -4.33
N TYR A 50 -7.34 0.83 -3.58
CA TYR A 50 -6.99 1.67 -2.43
C TYR A 50 -5.50 1.87 -2.24
N THR A 51 -5.13 2.91 -1.49
CA THR A 51 -3.79 3.05 -0.93
C THR A 51 -3.94 2.95 0.58
N LEU A 52 -3.18 2.06 1.20
CA LEU A 52 -3.26 1.84 2.64
C LEU A 52 -1.99 2.38 3.28
N PHE A 53 -2.14 3.18 4.31
CA PHE A 53 -0.99 3.82 4.97
C PHE A 53 -0.72 3.21 6.34
N TYR A 54 0.55 2.99 6.64
CA TYR A 54 0.99 2.38 7.90
C TYR A 54 2.13 3.20 8.50
N ASN A 55 2.29 3.14 9.80
CA ASN A 55 3.37 3.84 10.48
C ASN A 55 4.61 2.95 10.54
N ARG A 56 5.66 3.41 11.22
CA ARG A 56 6.91 2.67 11.29
C ARG A 56 6.79 1.35 12.05
N GLU A 57 5.78 1.25 12.91
CA GLU A 57 5.54 0.04 13.67
C GLU A 57 4.57 -0.91 12.96
N GLU A 58 4.32 -0.63 11.68
CA GLU A 58 3.45 -1.47 10.85
C GLU A 58 1.99 -1.44 11.31
N GLN A 59 1.58 -0.38 11.97
CA GLN A 59 0.19 -0.23 12.38
C GLN A 59 -0.56 0.56 11.32
N PHE A 60 -1.75 0.12 11.03
CA PHE A 60 -2.59 0.76 10.00
C PHE A 60 -3.02 2.15 10.46
N LEU A 61 -2.87 3.13 9.58
CA LEU A 61 -3.26 4.50 9.88
C LEU A 61 -4.52 4.93 9.16
N ARG A 62 -4.57 4.76 7.85
CA ARG A 62 -5.73 5.18 7.08
C ARG A 62 -5.70 4.57 5.69
N MET A 63 -6.78 4.71 4.97
CA MET A 63 -6.92 4.17 3.64
C MET A 63 -7.54 5.24 2.76
N GLU A 64 -7.06 5.35 1.53
CA GLU A 64 -7.60 6.29 0.56
C GLU A 64 -7.96 5.54 -0.72
N ALA A 65 -9.11 5.85 -1.31
CA ALA A 65 -9.51 5.23 -2.55
C ALA A 65 -8.67 5.80 -3.69
N LEU A 66 -8.29 4.95 -4.63
CA LEU A 66 -7.57 5.41 -5.79
C LEU A 66 -8.54 6.14 -6.68
N GLU A 67 -8.13 7.28 -7.21
CA GLU A 67 -9.00 8.01 -8.05
C GLU A 67 -8.93 7.58 -9.47
N GLU A 68 -10.05 7.62 -10.15
CA GLU A 68 -10.09 7.30 -11.50
C GLU A 68 -9.85 8.51 -12.25
N VAL A 69 -8.70 8.89 -12.44
CA VAL A 69 -8.37 10.04 -13.00
C VAL A 69 -8.78 10.24 -14.35
N SER A 70 -8.99 11.34 -14.64
CA SER A 70 -9.16 11.69 -15.92
C SER A 70 -10.12 11.09 -16.72
N LEU A 71 -10.58 10.12 -16.28
CA LEU A 71 -11.50 9.57 -16.98
C LEU A 71 -12.43 10.47 -17.31
N ALA A 72 -12.65 11.28 -16.49
CA ALA A 72 -13.66 12.07 -16.67
C ALA A 72 -13.36 13.14 -17.56
N GLN A 73 -12.38 13.25 -17.89
CA GLN A 73 -12.11 14.33 -18.61
C GLN A 73 -12.03 14.20 -19.92
#